data_924a60633bff3c2f6497933097db784c
#
_entry.id   924a60633bff3c2f6497933097db784c
#
_cell.length_a   1.000
_cell.length_b   1.000
_cell.length_c   1.000
_cell.angle_alpha   90.00
_cell.angle_beta   90.00
_cell.angle_gamma   90.00
#
_symmetry.space_group_name_H-M   'P 1'
#
loop_
_entity.id
_entity.type
_entity.pdbx_description
1 polymer ?
#
loop_
_entity_poly.entity_id
_entity_poly.type
_entity_poly.pdbx_seq_one_letter_code
_entity_poly.pdbx_strand_id
1 'polypeptide(L)'
;MNLPSMITDNITEILFMIIEFTHARQRILAQNIINIHIPDFKPQELEVEDFSDLLNNAIDEHIRSCRLVLCDTENIKFKSGGNLHIKPIFDKYSKELLEENQHEYLKLQIKKLTENSYNQMIATELLRQKQDTIIEEY
;
A
#
# COMPACT_ATOMS: atom_id res chain seq x y z
N MET A 1 -18.58 -9.85 -25.57
CA MET A 1 -18.30 -9.73 -24.15
C MET A 1 -17.07 -8.84 -23.92
N ASN A 2 -17.15 -8.03 -22.93
CA ASN A 2 -16.07 -7.09 -22.64
C ASN A 2 -15.18 -7.62 -21.52
N LEU A 3 -14.10 -8.26 -21.89
CA LEU A 3 -13.16 -8.84 -20.92
C LEU A 3 -12.59 -7.79 -19.95
N PRO A 4 -12.20 -6.58 -20.38
CA PRO A 4 -11.72 -5.56 -19.46
C PRO A 4 -12.71 -5.18 -18.36
N SER A 5 -14.01 -5.16 -18.64
CA SER A 5 -15.00 -4.82 -17.63
C SER A 5 -15.14 -5.89 -16.55
N MET A 6 -14.74 -7.12 -16.85
CA MET A 6 -14.72 -8.22 -15.88
C MET A 6 -13.48 -8.17 -15.00
N ILE A 7 -12.37 -7.68 -15.53
CA ILE A 7 -11.11 -7.57 -14.82
C ILE A 7 -11.15 -6.43 -13.82
N THR A 8 -11.95 -5.39 -14.08
CA THR A 8 -12.00 -4.17 -13.27
C THR A 8 -13.18 -4.14 -12.30
N ASP A 9 -13.52 -5.27 -11.67
CA ASP A 9 -14.53 -5.27 -10.61
C ASP A 9 -13.96 -4.62 -9.32
N ASN A 10 -14.82 -4.44 -8.32
CA ASN A 10 -14.44 -3.76 -7.09
C ASN A 10 -13.27 -4.43 -6.37
N ILE A 11 -13.26 -5.76 -6.32
CA ILE A 11 -12.18 -6.49 -5.65
C ILE A 11 -10.86 -6.33 -6.42
N THR A 12 -10.91 -6.37 -7.73
CA THR A 12 -9.74 -6.14 -8.59
C THR A 12 -9.18 -4.74 -8.37
N GLU A 13 -10.04 -3.72 -8.30
CA GLU A 13 -9.59 -2.35 -8.00
C GLU A 13 -8.94 -2.25 -6.63
N ILE A 14 -9.51 -2.89 -5.62
CA ILE A 14 -8.93 -2.91 -4.26
C ILE A 14 -7.55 -3.57 -4.29
N LEU A 15 -7.39 -4.68 -5.01
CA LEU A 15 -6.09 -5.34 -5.14
C LEU A 15 -5.07 -4.45 -5.84
N PHE A 16 -5.46 -3.75 -6.89
CA PHE A 16 -4.58 -2.77 -7.55
C PHE A 16 -4.15 -1.66 -6.59
N MET A 17 -5.06 -1.17 -5.75
CA MET A 17 -4.74 -0.14 -4.76
C MET A 17 -3.73 -0.63 -3.73
N ILE A 18 -3.88 -1.87 -3.25
CA ILE A 18 -2.93 -2.46 -2.31
C ILE A 18 -1.55 -2.59 -2.95
N ILE A 19 -1.48 -3.03 -4.21
CA ILE A 19 -0.22 -3.15 -4.94
C ILE A 19 0.43 -1.78 -5.11
N GLU A 20 -0.34 -0.78 -5.50
CA GLU A 20 0.15 0.59 -5.67
C GLU A 20 0.67 1.17 -4.36
N PHE A 21 -0.09 1.02 -3.28
CA PHE A 21 0.31 1.50 -1.96
C PHE A 21 1.59 0.81 -1.47
N THR A 22 1.66 -0.51 -1.60
CA THR A 22 2.84 -1.27 -1.15
C THR A 22 4.08 -0.95 -1.99
N HIS A 23 3.94 -0.68 -3.29
CA HIS A 23 5.03 -0.20 -4.13
C HIS A 23 5.56 1.16 -3.65
N ALA A 24 4.67 2.09 -3.39
CA ALA A 24 5.05 3.41 -2.88
C ALA A 24 5.76 3.30 -1.53
N ARG A 25 5.24 2.46 -0.63
CA ARG A 25 5.84 2.24 0.68
C ARG A 25 7.22 1.60 0.58
N GLN A 26 7.38 0.64 -0.33
CA GLN A 26 8.68 0.00 -0.55
C GLN A 26 9.76 1.02 -0.90
N ARG A 27 9.45 1.98 -1.78
CA ARG A 27 10.40 3.03 -2.16
C ARG A 27 10.77 3.91 -0.96
N ILE A 28 9.79 4.29 -0.15
CA ILE A 28 10.01 5.14 1.02
C ILE A 28 10.89 4.41 2.06
N LEU A 29 10.57 3.17 2.37
CA LEU A 29 11.33 2.38 3.34
C LEU A 29 12.76 2.10 2.86
N ALA A 30 12.93 1.83 1.57
CA ALA A 30 14.26 1.65 0.99
C ALA A 30 15.10 2.93 1.11
N GLN A 31 14.50 4.09 0.86
CA GLN A 31 15.19 5.38 1.04
C GLN A 31 15.57 5.62 2.50
N ASN A 32 14.72 5.23 3.44
CA ASN A 32 15.03 5.33 4.86
C ASN A 32 16.29 4.54 5.23
N ILE A 33 16.53 3.42 4.56
CA ILE A 33 17.72 2.59 4.79
C ILE A 33 18.94 3.16 4.07
N ILE A 34 18.79 3.53 2.80
CA ILE A 34 19.90 4.01 1.96
C ILE A 34 20.47 5.32 2.50
N ASN A 35 19.63 6.22 3.00
CA ASN A 35 20.02 7.57 3.39
C ASN A 35 20.46 7.70 4.85
N ILE A 36 20.74 6.58 5.51
CA ILE A 36 21.07 6.55 6.93
C ILE A 36 22.29 7.41 7.31
N HIS A 37 23.22 7.62 6.38
CA HIS A 37 24.43 8.40 6.63
C HIS A 37 24.33 9.86 6.19
N ILE A 38 23.19 10.29 5.66
CA ILE A 38 22.99 11.68 5.28
C ILE A 38 22.73 12.50 6.55
N PRO A 39 23.49 13.56 6.80
CA PRO A 39 23.25 14.41 7.98
C PRO A 39 21.83 14.95 8.01
N ASP A 40 21.20 14.91 9.17
CA ASP A 40 19.85 15.40 9.40
C ASP A 40 18.78 14.75 8.49
N PHE A 41 19.03 13.55 8.02
CA PHE A 41 18.06 12.80 7.24
C PHE A 41 16.74 12.62 8.02
N LYS A 42 15.62 12.89 7.35
CA LYS A 42 14.29 12.75 7.94
C LYS A 42 13.58 11.54 7.34
N PRO A 43 13.53 10.42 8.07
CA PRO A 43 12.79 9.25 7.59
C PRO A 43 11.32 9.58 7.38
N GLN A 44 10.73 8.90 6.41
CA GLN A 44 9.33 9.07 6.05
C GLN A 44 8.58 7.75 6.16
N GLU A 45 7.27 7.84 6.26
CA GLU A 45 6.39 6.68 6.22
C GLU A 45 5.09 7.08 5.51
N LEU A 46 4.38 6.11 5.01
CA LEU A 46 3.01 6.32 4.52
C LEU A 46 2.03 6.10 5.67
N GLU A 47 0.83 6.66 5.55
CA GLU A 47 -0.22 6.48 6.55
C GLU A 47 -0.89 5.11 6.40
N VAL A 48 -0.21 4.08 6.87
CA VAL A 48 -0.60 2.68 6.70
C VAL A 48 -1.94 2.38 7.36
N GLU A 49 -2.14 2.89 8.58
CA GLU A 49 -3.39 2.64 9.32
C GLU A 49 -4.58 3.31 8.65
N ASP A 50 -4.42 4.54 8.18
CA ASP A 50 -5.46 5.24 7.46
C ASP A 50 -5.85 4.49 6.18
N PHE A 51 -4.85 4.04 5.43
CA PHE A 51 -5.09 3.26 4.23
C PHE A 51 -5.82 1.95 4.55
N SER A 52 -5.41 1.27 5.59
CA SER A 52 -6.04 0.03 6.04
C SER A 52 -7.51 0.26 6.43
N ASP A 53 -7.80 1.34 7.16
CA ASP A 53 -9.16 1.68 7.54
C ASP A 53 -10.02 2.00 6.32
N LEU A 54 -9.47 2.75 5.36
CA LEU A 54 -10.17 3.06 4.12
C LEU A 54 -10.50 1.80 3.32
N LEU A 55 -9.57 0.84 3.25
CA LEU A 55 -9.81 -0.43 2.58
C LEU A 55 -10.86 -1.27 3.29
N ASN A 56 -10.81 -1.34 4.62
CA ASN A 56 -11.78 -2.09 5.39
C ASN A 56 -13.19 -1.54 5.18
N ASN A 57 -13.33 -0.22 5.16
CA ASN A 57 -14.61 0.43 4.87
C ASN A 57 -15.09 0.14 3.45
N ALA A 58 -14.17 0.15 2.47
CA ALA A 58 -14.51 -0.16 1.09
C ALA A 58 -14.96 -1.62 0.93
N ILE A 59 -14.29 -2.54 1.60
CA ILE A 59 -14.64 -3.97 1.58
C ILE A 59 -16.01 -4.19 2.22
N ASP A 60 -16.26 -3.57 3.37
CA ASP A 60 -17.55 -3.66 4.07
C ASP A 60 -18.68 -3.15 3.19
N GLU A 61 -18.48 -2.01 2.52
CA GLU A 61 -19.49 -1.45 1.63
C GLU A 61 -19.72 -2.34 0.40
N HIS A 62 -18.65 -2.94 -0.13
CA HIS A 62 -18.78 -3.88 -1.24
C HIS A 62 -19.62 -5.11 -0.84
N ILE A 63 -19.38 -5.65 0.35
CA ILE A 63 -20.15 -6.79 0.87
C ILE A 63 -21.62 -6.42 1.05
N ARG A 64 -21.88 -5.22 1.58
CA ARG A 64 -23.23 -4.78 1.93
C ARG A 64 -24.05 -4.38 0.71
N SER A 65 -23.48 -3.63 -0.22
CA SER A 65 -24.22 -2.99 -1.32
C SER A 65 -23.61 -3.21 -2.70
N CYS A 66 -22.55 -3.98 -2.81
CA CYS A 66 -21.81 -4.21 -4.07
C CYS A 66 -21.26 -2.94 -4.72
N ARG A 67 -21.11 -1.86 -3.94
CA ARG A 67 -20.56 -0.59 -4.42
C ARG A 67 -19.17 -0.38 -3.88
N LEU A 68 -18.32 0.23 -4.69
CA LEU A 68 -16.99 0.65 -4.28
C LEU A 68 -17.06 2.09 -3.77
N VAL A 69 -16.85 2.27 -2.47
CA VAL A 69 -16.86 3.58 -1.83
C VAL A 69 -15.45 3.85 -1.29
N LEU A 70 -14.84 4.89 -1.81
CA LEU A 70 -13.48 5.31 -1.45
C LEU A 70 -13.51 6.75 -0.99
N CYS A 71 -13.00 6.99 0.21
CA CYS A 71 -12.98 8.33 0.80
C CYS A 71 -11.54 8.82 0.88
N ASP A 72 -11.27 9.96 0.25
CA ASP A 72 -9.94 10.58 0.31
C ASP A 72 -9.63 11.06 1.72
N THR A 73 -8.34 11.00 2.08
CA THR A 73 -7.80 11.71 3.24
C THR A 73 -6.87 12.81 2.74
N GLU A 74 -6.28 13.57 3.67
CA GLU A 74 -5.34 14.61 3.31
C GLU A 74 -4.17 14.09 2.49
N ASN A 75 -3.67 12.89 2.84
CA ASN A 75 -2.45 12.34 2.25
C ASN A 75 -2.69 11.14 1.34
N ILE A 76 -3.93 10.71 1.17
CA ILE A 76 -4.28 9.59 0.31
C ILE A 76 -5.46 10.01 -0.56
N LYS A 77 -5.23 10.09 -1.88
CA LYS A 77 -6.25 10.45 -2.86
C LYS A 77 -6.47 9.30 -3.82
N PHE A 78 -7.71 8.89 -3.95
CA PHE A 78 -8.08 7.82 -4.86
C PHE A 78 -8.36 8.37 -6.27
N LYS A 79 -7.83 7.67 -7.26
CA LYS A 79 -8.03 7.99 -8.67
C LYS A 79 -8.65 6.78 -9.37
N SER A 80 -9.14 6.97 -10.59
CA SER A 80 -9.78 5.89 -11.34
C SER A 80 -8.80 4.75 -11.63
N GLY A 81 -9.34 3.53 -11.76
CA GLY A 81 -8.58 2.36 -12.16
C GLY A 81 -7.62 1.82 -11.11
N GLY A 82 -7.89 2.09 -9.82
CA GLY A 82 -7.04 1.61 -8.73
C GLY A 82 -5.77 2.42 -8.51
N ASN A 83 -5.64 3.57 -9.17
CA ASN A 83 -4.51 4.47 -8.99
C ASN A 83 -4.67 5.29 -7.72
N LEU A 84 -3.54 5.64 -7.11
CA LEU A 84 -3.50 6.42 -5.88
C LEU A 84 -2.49 7.55 -6.01
N HIS A 85 -2.81 8.66 -5.35
CA HIS A 85 -1.85 9.69 -5.07
C HIS A 85 -1.61 9.70 -3.56
N ILE A 86 -0.40 9.34 -3.14
CA ILE A 86 -0.06 9.15 -1.74
C ILE A 86 1.07 10.09 -1.37
N LYS A 87 0.86 10.85 -0.30
CA LYS A 87 1.87 11.77 0.22
C LYS A 87 2.48 11.16 1.48
N PRO A 88 3.80 10.91 1.51
CA PRO A 88 4.46 10.42 2.72
C PRO A 88 4.50 11.50 3.81
N ILE A 89 4.58 11.05 5.04
CA ILE A 89 4.68 11.93 6.21
C ILE A 89 6.00 11.68 6.92
N PHE A 90 6.43 12.68 7.71
CA PHE A 90 7.62 12.55 8.55
C PHE A 90 7.38 11.50 9.63
N ASP A 91 8.30 10.53 9.74
CA ASP A 91 8.26 9.48 10.76
C ASP A 91 9.11 9.91 11.97
N LYS A 92 8.46 10.58 12.90
CA LYS A 92 9.14 11.11 14.09
C LYS A 92 9.76 10.00 14.95
N TYR A 93 9.05 8.90 15.13
CA TYR A 93 9.55 7.77 15.92
C TYR A 93 10.83 7.20 15.33
N SER A 94 10.84 6.97 14.01
CA SER A 94 12.04 6.47 13.33
C SER A 94 13.19 7.46 13.40
N LYS A 95 12.90 8.77 13.32
CA LYS A 95 13.94 9.81 13.45
C LYS A 95 14.59 9.77 14.82
N GLU A 96 13.80 9.69 15.87
CA GLU A 96 14.30 9.58 17.24
C GLU A 96 15.15 8.32 17.42
N LEU A 97 14.67 7.21 16.87
CA LEU A 97 15.38 5.94 16.94
C LEU A 97 16.72 5.99 16.19
N LEU A 98 16.75 6.65 15.01
CA LEU A 98 17.97 6.84 14.23
C LEU A 98 19.03 7.59 15.03
N GLU A 99 18.62 8.61 15.78
CA GLU A 99 19.51 9.41 16.62
C GLU A 99 20.02 8.64 17.84
N GLU A 100 19.18 7.77 18.42
CA GLU A 100 19.52 7.03 19.63
C GLU A 100 20.26 5.73 19.35
N ASN A 101 19.81 4.95 18.35
CA ASN A 101 20.32 3.61 18.09
C ASN A 101 20.13 3.24 16.63
N GLN A 102 21.17 3.46 15.85
CA GLN A 102 21.15 3.20 14.40
C GLN A 102 20.83 1.74 14.08
N HIS A 103 21.34 0.81 14.86
CA HIS A 103 21.10 -0.62 14.65
C HIS A 103 19.61 -0.95 14.80
N GLU A 104 18.97 -0.43 15.84
CA GLU A 104 17.54 -0.64 16.07
C GLU A 104 16.69 0.06 15.00
N TYR A 105 17.13 1.23 14.52
CA TYR A 105 16.48 1.92 13.41
C TYR A 105 16.49 1.04 12.15
N LEU A 106 17.65 0.51 11.78
CA LEU A 106 17.77 -0.36 10.61
C LEU A 106 16.90 -1.62 10.74
N LYS A 107 16.92 -2.21 11.91
CA LYS A 107 16.12 -3.39 12.22
C LYS A 107 14.62 -3.11 12.03
N LEU A 108 14.16 -1.95 12.50
CA LEU A 108 12.77 -1.52 12.33
C LEU A 108 12.40 -1.33 10.86
N GLN A 109 13.25 -0.62 10.10
CA GLN A 109 12.99 -0.37 8.68
C GLN A 109 12.97 -1.67 7.88
N ILE A 110 13.89 -2.58 8.16
CA ILE A 110 13.93 -3.89 7.51
C ILE A 110 12.69 -4.72 7.83
N LYS A 111 12.23 -4.69 9.09
CA LYS A 111 11.01 -5.37 9.48
C LYS A 111 9.81 -4.84 8.71
N LYS A 112 9.65 -3.52 8.63
CA LYS A 112 8.57 -2.88 7.87
C LYS A 112 8.64 -3.26 6.40
N LEU A 113 9.84 -3.24 5.83
CA LEU A 113 10.05 -3.57 4.42
C LEU A 113 9.67 -5.04 4.13
N THR A 114 10.03 -5.95 5.02
CA THR A 114 9.70 -7.37 4.90
C THR A 114 8.18 -7.59 4.95
N GLU A 115 7.51 -6.97 5.92
CA GLU A 115 6.06 -7.05 6.05
C GLU A 115 5.35 -6.48 4.81
N ASN A 116 5.85 -5.35 4.32
CA ASN A 116 5.30 -4.71 3.14
C ASN A 116 5.45 -5.58 1.89
N SER A 117 6.63 -6.18 1.71
CA SER A 117 6.89 -7.08 0.58
C SER A 117 5.99 -8.32 0.62
N TYR A 118 5.75 -8.85 1.80
CA TYR A 118 4.85 -9.98 1.99
C TYR A 118 3.41 -9.61 1.61
N ASN A 119 2.93 -8.46 2.06
CA ASN A 119 1.59 -7.98 1.74
C ASN A 119 1.42 -7.72 0.23
N GLN A 120 2.44 -7.16 -0.40
CA GLN A 120 2.45 -6.95 -1.84
C GLN A 120 2.38 -8.26 -2.61
N MET A 121 3.14 -9.26 -2.17
CA MET A 121 3.15 -10.58 -2.79
C MET A 121 1.77 -11.25 -2.70
N ILE A 122 1.11 -11.16 -1.54
CA ILE A 122 -0.23 -11.71 -1.35
C ILE A 122 -1.22 -11.04 -2.31
N ALA A 123 -1.21 -9.72 -2.37
CA ALA A 123 -2.14 -8.98 -3.25
C ALA A 123 -1.91 -9.32 -4.72
N THR A 124 -0.65 -9.41 -5.13
CA THR A 124 -0.28 -9.77 -6.51
C THR A 124 -0.76 -11.19 -6.85
N GLU A 125 -0.57 -12.13 -5.94
CA GLU A 125 -1.01 -13.52 -6.15
C GLU A 125 -2.54 -13.63 -6.22
N LEU A 126 -3.24 -12.91 -5.35
CA LEU A 126 -4.71 -12.90 -5.39
C LEU A 126 -5.22 -12.30 -6.69
N LEU A 127 -4.59 -11.24 -7.17
CA LEU A 127 -4.95 -10.63 -8.46
C LEU A 127 -4.71 -11.61 -9.60
N ARG A 128 -3.58 -12.29 -9.61
CA ARG A 128 -3.26 -13.29 -10.63
C ARG A 128 -4.29 -14.42 -10.64
N GLN A 129 -4.64 -14.96 -9.48
CA GLN A 129 -5.64 -16.02 -9.36
C GLN A 129 -7.00 -15.57 -9.88
N LYS A 130 -7.38 -14.33 -9.57
CA LYS A 130 -8.66 -13.78 -10.02
C LYS A 130 -8.69 -13.63 -11.53
N GLN A 131 -7.60 -13.16 -12.13
CA GLN A 131 -7.49 -13.04 -13.60
C GLN A 131 -7.49 -14.40 -14.27
N ASP A 132 -6.80 -15.38 -13.73
CA ASP A 132 -6.78 -16.75 -14.25
C ASP A 132 -8.17 -17.37 -14.22
N THR A 133 -8.90 -17.17 -13.13
CA THR A 133 -10.27 -17.67 -13.00
C THR A 133 -11.19 -17.08 -14.08
N ILE A 134 -11.06 -15.78 -14.35
CA ILE A 134 -11.84 -15.11 -15.40
C ILE A 134 -11.51 -15.69 -16.77
N ILE A 135 -10.23 -15.92 -17.04
CA ILE A 135 -9.78 -16.49 -18.32
C ILE A 135 -10.29 -17.93 -18.50
N GLU A 136 -10.26 -18.73 -17.46
CA GLU A 136 -10.72 -20.12 -17.50
C GLU A 136 -12.22 -20.25 -17.78
N GLU A 137 -13.02 -19.25 -17.45
CA GLU A 137 -14.46 -19.22 -17.73
C GLU A 137 -14.77 -19.01 -19.21
N TYR A 138 -13.80 -18.69 -20.01
CA TYR A 138 -13.92 -18.44 -21.45
C TYR A 138 -12.98 -19.32 -22.26
#